data_eeaa32c4b6dcd222a6fd634e88e00eaa
#
_entry.id   eeaa32c4b6dcd222a6fd634e88e00eaa
#
_cell.length_a   1.000
_cell.length_b   1.000
_cell.length_c   1.000
_cell.angle_alpha   90.00
_cell.angle_beta   90.00
_cell.angle_gamma   90.00
#
_symmetry.space_group_name_H-M   'P 1'
#
loop_
_entity.id
_entity.type
_entity.pdbx_description
1 polymer ?
#
loop_
_entity_poly.entity_id
_entity_poly.type
_entity_poly.pdbx_seq_one_letter_code
_entity_poly.pdbx_strand_id
1 'polypeptide(L)'
;MKVKCLLVMPGKEVQQAKIPANIKFIKALLGKELQMIKINESNTIYLSKNVDYTEQNRIFSGYILIGTFLVVSIKNNKIVSMKKKILENIRICLNYQSIRKK
;
A
#
# COMPACT_ATOMS: atom_id res chain seq x y z
N MET A 1 -11.88 -15.58 2.13
CA MET A 1 -11.52 -14.84 3.36
C MET A 1 -10.91 -13.50 2.99
N LYS A 2 -11.37 -12.43 3.65
CA LYS A 2 -10.83 -11.09 3.42
C LYS A 2 -9.90 -10.68 4.54
N VAL A 3 -8.87 -9.94 4.20
CA VAL A 3 -7.87 -9.46 5.16
C VAL A 3 -7.88 -7.93 5.20
N LYS A 4 -7.55 -7.39 6.37
CA LYS A 4 -7.40 -5.94 6.55
C LYS A 4 -6.07 -5.48 5.97
N CYS A 5 -6.12 -4.38 5.25
CA CYS A 5 -4.94 -3.75 4.68
C CYS A 5 -5.17 -2.24 4.58
N LEU A 6 -4.19 -1.52 4.05
CA LEU A 6 -4.32 -0.09 3.79
C LEU A 6 -4.31 0.19 2.30
N LEU A 7 -5.26 1.00 1.86
CA LEU A 7 -5.34 1.52 0.50
C LEU A 7 -4.92 2.98 0.52
N VAL A 8 -3.95 3.33 -0.31
CA VAL A 8 -3.38 4.67 -0.32
C VAL A 8 -3.47 5.25 -1.72
N MET A 9 -4.28 6.29 -1.85
CA MET A 9 -4.51 6.98 -3.12
C MET A 9 -3.89 8.38 -3.09
N PRO A 10 -3.39 8.88 -4.26
CA PRO A 10 -2.80 10.21 -4.31
C PRO A 10 -3.78 11.29 -3.83
N GLY A 11 -3.28 12.20 -3.01
CA GLY A 11 -4.05 13.34 -2.52
C GLY A 11 -5.15 13.02 -1.53
N LYS A 12 -5.23 11.77 -1.06
CA LYS A 12 -6.28 11.34 -0.12
C LYS A 12 -5.67 10.75 1.15
N GLU A 13 -6.44 10.75 2.22
CA GLU A 13 -6.04 10.07 3.44
C GLU A 13 -5.97 8.57 3.21
N VAL A 14 -5.09 7.92 3.97
CA VAL A 14 -4.95 6.47 3.94
C VAL A 14 -6.26 5.84 4.42
N GLN A 15 -6.75 4.87 3.66
CA GLN A 15 -8.00 4.19 3.96
C GLN A 15 -7.74 2.76 4.39
N GLN A 16 -8.47 2.30 5.41
CA GLN A 16 -8.50 0.90 5.77
C GLN A 16 -9.41 0.17 4.77
N ALA A 17 -8.95 -0.96 4.26
CA ALA A 17 -9.69 -1.77 3.31
C ALA A 17 -9.67 -3.23 3.71
N LYS A 18 -10.61 -4.00 3.21
CA LYS A 18 -10.63 -5.46 3.31
C LYS A 18 -10.60 -6.03 1.91
N ILE A 19 -9.64 -6.90 1.65
CA ILE A 19 -9.46 -7.49 0.33
C ILE A 19 -9.32 -9.01 0.43
N PRO A 20 -9.63 -9.74 -0.65
CA PRO A 20 -9.27 -11.16 -0.72
C PRO A 20 -7.76 -11.35 -0.57
N ALA A 21 -7.36 -12.37 0.18
CA ALA A 21 -5.96 -12.62 0.50
C ALA A 21 -5.25 -13.35 -0.63
N ASN A 22 -5.22 -12.75 -1.82
CA ASN A 22 -4.52 -13.34 -2.97
C ASN A 22 -3.96 -12.27 -3.90
N ILE A 23 -2.85 -12.64 -4.55
CA ILE A 23 -2.13 -11.74 -5.42
C ILE A 23 -2.90 -11.40 -6.72
N LYS A 24 -3.79 -12.29 -7.16
CA LYS A 24 -4.60 -12.04 -8.36
C LYS A 24 -5.50 -10.83 -8.16
N PHE A 25 -6.08 -10.68 -6.97
CA PHE A 25 -6.90 -9.53 -6.63
C PHE A 25 -6.06 -8.24 -6.67
N ILE A 26 -4.88 -8.28 -6.08
CA ILE A 26 -3.99 -7.12 -6.05
C ILE A 26 -3.59 -6.71 -7.47
N LYS A 27 -3.28 -7.68 -8.33
CA LYS A 27 -2.97 -7.41 -9.74
C LYS A 27 -4.18 -6.85 -10.49
N ALA A 28 -5.38 -7.33 -10.19
CA ALA A 28 -6.60 -6.79 -10.81
C ALA A 28 -6.84 -5.33 -10.40
N LEU A 29 -6.52 -4.99 -9.16
CA LEU A 29 -6.70 -3.65 -8.63
C LEU A 29 -5.61 -2.67 -9.10
N LEU A 30 -4.35 -3.07 -9.07
CA LEU A 30 -3.21 -2.18 -9.29
C LEU A 30 -2.56 -2.33 -10.67
N GLY A 31 -2.74 -3.47 -11.34
CA GLY A 31 -2.11 -3.75 -12.63
C GLY A 31 -1.34 -5.06 -12.62
N LYS A 32 -1.11 -5.59 -13.83
CA LYS A 32 -0.48 -6.92 -14.00
C LYS A 32 0.95 -6.96 -13.51
N GLU A 33 1.68 -5.86 -13.63
CA GLU A 33 3.06 -5.78 -13.20
C GLU A 33 3.16 -4.99 -11.91
N LEU A 34 3.56 -5.67 -10.85
CA LEU A 34 3.65 -5.09 -9.51
C LEU A 34 5.10 -4.90 -9.10
N GLN A 35 5.33 -3.80 -8.40
CA GLN A 35 6.55 -3.57 -7.65
C GLN A 35 6.24 -3.79 -6.18
N MET A 36 7.19 -4.39 -5.46
CA MET A 36 7.05 -4.62 -4.02
C MET A 36 8.14 -3.87 -3.29
N ILE A 37 7.76 -3.18 -2.22
CA ILE A 37 8.72 -2.51 -1.33
C ILE A 37 8.43 -3.00 0.08
N LYS A 38 9.40 -3.66 0.72
CA LYS A 38 9.25 -4.08 2.10
C LYS A 38 9.39 -2.90 3.04
N ILE A 39 8.40 -2.72 3.91
CA ILE A 39 8.49 -1.78 5.02
C ILE A 39 9.31 -2.38 6.14
N ASN A 40 9.02 -3.65 6.45
CA ASN A 40 9.73 -4.46 7.44
C ASN A 40 9.49 -5.93 7.11
N GLU A 41 9.84 -6.85 8.01
CA GLU A 41 9.71 -8.28 7.76
C GLU A 41 8.27 -8.74 7.51
N SER A 42 7.29 -8.02 8.06
CA SER A 42 5.88 -8.44 8.05
C SER A 42 5.00 -7.60 7.14
N ASN A 43 5.46 -6.45 6.67
CA ASN A 43 4.59 -5.53 5.92
C ASN A 43 5.26 -5.12 4.61
N THR A 44 4.46 -5.13 3.55
CA THR A 44 4.95 -4.86 2.19
C THR A 44 4.00 -3.90 1.48
N ILE A 45 4.59 -3.01 0.70
CA ILE A 45 3.86 -2.12 -0.22
C ILE A 45 3.82 -2.79 -1.58
N TYR A 46 2.61 -2.91 -2.17
CA TYR A 46 2.42 -3.31 -3.56
C TYR A 46 1.96 -2.12 -4.37
N LEU A 47 2.67 -1.82 -5.45
CA LEU A 47 2.30 -0.74 -6.36
C LEU A 47 2.52 -1.18 -7.80
N SER A 48 1.86 -0.48 -8.75
CA SER A 48 2.00 -0.80 -10.17
C SER A 48 3.34 -0.29 -10.70
N LYS A 49 3.96 -1.05 -11.59
CA LYS A 49 5.12 -0.59 -12.35
C LYS A 49 4.73 0.38 -13.48
N ASN A 50 3.50 0.27 -13.97
CA ASN A 50 2.99 1.08 -15.07
C ASN A 50 2.13 2.21 -14.50
N VAL A 51 2.78 3.31 -14.12
CA VAL A 51 2.13 4.44 -13.49
C VAL A 51 2.38 5.72 -14.29
N ASP A 52 1.43 6.66 -14.16
CA ASP A 52 1.62 8.01 -14.62
C ASP A 52 2.46 8.76 -13.61
N TYR A 53 3.64 9.22 -14.01
CA TYR A 53 4.57 9.92 -13.11
C TYR A 53 4.02 11.21 -12.53
N THR A 54 2.91 11.72 -13.05
CA THR A 54 2.24 12.90 -12.47
C THR A 54 1.45 12.55 -11.20
N GLU A 55 1.20 11.27 -10.93
CA GLU A 55 0.39 10.80 -9.81
C GLU A 55 1.24 10.52 -8.56
N GLN A 56 2.04 11.50 -8.14
CA GLN A 56 2.83 11.37 -6.91
C GLN A 56 1.91 11.22 -5.70
N ASN A 57 2.22 10.25 -4.84
CA ASN A 57 1.35 9.86 -3.75
C ASN A 57 1.98 10.14 -2.39
N ARG A 58 3.04 9.41 -2.06
CA ARG A 58 3.70 9.50 -0.75
C ARG A 58 5.21 9.44 -0.91
N ILE A 59 5.92 9.96 0.09
CA ILE A 59 7.37 9.76 0.24
C ILE A 59 7.56 8.70 1.31
N PHE A 60 8.36 7.67 1.00
CA PHE A 60 8.66 6.61 1.95
C PHE A 60 10.13 6.23 1.84
N SER A 61 10.88 6.35 2.94
CA SER A 61 12.32 6.03 3.00
C SER A 61 13.13 6.65 1.85
N GLY A 62 12.82 7.90 1.49
CA GLY A 62 13.48 8.60 0.40
C GLY A 62 12.95 8.28 -0.99
N TYR A 63 12.02 7.33 -1.11
CA TYR A 63 11.38 7.00 -2.38
C TYR A 63 10.09 7.77 -2.56
N ILE A 64 9.85 8.25 -3.78
CA ILE A 64 8.56 8.81 -4.15
C ILE A 64 7.70 7.66 -4.66
N LEU A 65 6.62 7.38 -3.94
CA LEU A 65 5.65 6.35 -4.35
C LEU A 65 4.63 6.99 -5.29
N ILE A 66 4.45 6.39 -6.45
CA ILE A 66 3.62 6.94 -7.53
C ILE A 66 2.40 6.06 -7.75
N GLY A 67 1.23 6.70 -7.91
CA GLY A 67 -0.03 6.00 -8.12
C GLY A 67 -0.61 5.41 -6.85
N THR A 68 -1.75 4.73 -6.99
CA THR A 68 -2.40 4.04 -5.87
C THR A 68 -1.58 2.82 -5.47
N PHE A 69 -1.47 2.59 -4.16
CA PHE A 69 -0.78 1.39 -3.67
C PHE A 69 -1.51 0.78 -2.48
N LEU A 70 -1.18 -0.47 -2.20
CA LEU A 70 -1.68 -1.20 -1.04
C LEU A 70 -0.53 -1.50 -0.09
N VAL A 71 -0.81 -1.43 1.21
CA VAL A 71 0.09 -1.93 2.25
C VAL A 71 -0.56 -3.16 2.86
N VAL A 72 0.13 -4.27 2.80
CA VAL A 72 -0.38 -5.55 3.30
C VAL A 72 0.60 -6.17 4.28
N SER A 73 0.07 -7.00 5.18
CA SER A 73 0.90 -7.83 6.06
C SER A 73 1.11 -9.20 5.43
N ILE A 74 2.33 -9.72 5.56
CA ILE A 74 2.69 -11.02 5.02
C ILE A 74 3.30 -11.86 6.15
N LYS A 75 2.82 -13.09 6.27
CA LYS A 75 3.34 -14.06 7.24
C LYS A 75 3.42 -15.42 6.56
N ASN A 76 4.60 -16.06 6.62
CA ASN A 76 4.85 -17.36 5.98
C ASN A 76 4.48 -17.35 4.50
N ASN A 77 4.90 -16.29 3.78
CA ASN A 77 4.63 -16.09 2.35
C ASN A 77 3.14 -15.97 1.99
N LYS A 78 2.29 -15.68 2.96
CA LYS A 78 0.84 -15.49 2.76
C LYS A 78 0.42 -14.10 3.19
N ILE A 79 -0.50 -13.52 2.44
CA ILE A 79 -1.13 -12.26 2.81
C ILE A 79 -2.07 -12.52 3.97
N VAL A 80 -1.87 -11.80 5.08
CA VAL A 80 -2.67 -11.95 6.29
C VAL A 80 -3.23 -10.58 6.71
N SER A 81 -4.24 -10.61 7.58
CA SER A 81 -4.81 -9.38 8.11
C SER A 81 -3.79 -8.59 8.91
N MET A 82 -3.73 -7.29 8.64
CA MET A 82 -2.85 -6.39 9.38
C MET A 82 -3.40 -6.18 10.80
N LYS A 83 -2.54 -6.29 11.79
CA LYS A 83 -2.92 -6.05 13.19
C LYS A 83 -3.26 -4.58 13.38
N LYS A 84 -4.27 -4.31 14.23
CA LYS A 84 -4.81 -2.97 14.45
C LYS A 84 -3.73 -1.95 14.80
N LYS A 85 -2.83 -2.27 15.72
CA LYS A 85 -1.77 -1.36 16.16
C LYS A 85 -0.80 -1.02 15.03
N ILE A 86 -0.40 -2.01 14.25
CA ILE A 86 0.48 -1.85 13.10
C ILE A 86 -0.21 -1.01 12.03
N LEU A 87 -1.46 -1.31 11.75
CA LEU A 87 -2.28 -0.58 10.78
C LEU A 87 -2.36 0.90 11.12
N GLU A 88 -2.63 1.23 12.38
CA GLU A 88 -2.74 2.62 12.85
C GLU A 88 -1.39 3.34 12.74
N ASN A 89 -0.29 2.69 13.13
CA ASN A 89 1.03 3.29 13.05
C ASN A 89 1.44 3.60 11.63
N ILE A 90 1.20 2.67 10.71
CA ILE A 90 1.53 2.87 9.29
C ILE A 90 0.62 3.94 8.68
N ARG A 91 -0.68 3.91 9.01
CA ARG A 91 -1.64 4.89 8.53
C ARG A 91 -1.23 6.32 8.91
N ILE A 92 -0.88 6.53 10.17
CA ILE A 92 -0.45 7.84 10.67
C ILE A 92 0.83 8.29 9.94
N CYS A 93 1.80 7.41 9.82
CA CYS A 93 3.06 7.71 9.13
C CYS A 93 2.82 8.12 7.67
N LEU A 94 2.02 7.36 6.93
CA LEU A 94 1.76 7.63 5.52
C LEU A 94 0.91 8.88 5.32
N ASN A 95 -0.03 9.16 6.21
CA ASN A 95 -0.80 10.42 6.14
C ASN A 95 0.12 11.63 6.34
N TYR A 96 1.10 11.51 7.23
CA TYR A 96 2.07 12.56 7.47
C TYR A 96 2.99 12.80 6.25
N GLN A 97 3.26 11.75 5.47
CA GLN A 97 4.16 11.78 4.30
C GLN A 97 3.42 12.09 2.99
N SER A 98 2.20 12.59 3.08
CA SER A 98 1.40 12.87 1.89
C SER A 98 2.01 14.00 1.04
N ILE A 99 2.09 13.76 -0.26
CA ILE A 99 2.46 14.79 -1.23
C ILE A 99 1.16 15.46 -1.69
N ARG A 100 1.04 16.76 -1.41
CA ARG A 100 -0.14 17.53 -1.81
C ARG A 100 0.18 18.31 -3.08
N LYS A 101 -0.74 18.27 -4.04
CA LYS A 101 -0.70 19.16 -5.18
C LYS A 101 -1.09 20.57 -4.71
N LYS A 102 -0.27 21.51 -5.03
CA LYS A 102 -0.57 22.92 -4.80
C LYS A 102 -1.37 23.48 -5.96
#